data_c58482c8a102b1735c285b9694364525
#
_entry.id   c58482c8a102b1735c285b9694364525
#
_cell.length_a   1.000
_cell.length_b   1.000
_cell.length_c   1.000
_cell.angle_alpha   90.00
_cell.angle_beta   90.00
_cell.angle_gamma   90.00
#
_symmetry.space_group_name_H-M   'P 1'
#
loop_
_entity.id
_entity.type
_entity.pdbx_description
1 polymer ?
#
loop_
_entity_poly.entity_id
_entity_poly.type
_entity_poly.pdbx_seq_one_letter_code
_entity_poly.pdbx_strand_id
1 'polypeptide(L)'
;MAKALDAGTSYYIAATKNSIKKQRNVFLTVDGDAAQVKRMLKRQQIPFVEKAGKVHIVGQHAFNYAQIFSTTELKRPMSSGLLNPKERDALPVLNAIIGELLGKAKDKETCVYCIPAKPIDQKREVSYHEDVLKQIIETYGYDVKVIEESIALAYEGLVDNELTGIAISMGAGMCNVCVMYQGMSSLSFSVARGGDWVDQNVASDCGCSIAKVIAIKENSKNLDLTKSAINDIYQEGSDEYNIINAIRSYYGALINYLLTNLANQFNNAESVPNFPDSIPIVFGGGTALVKGFLQVVGEQFNQDEFPIQISDIKLVEDAHTAVARGCLSEAMLISEEKEEENGE
;
A
#
# COMPACT_ATOMS: atom_id res chain seq x y z
N MET A 1 19.76 7.99 14.21
CA MET A 1 18.70 8.57 13.32
C MET A 1 17.74 7.46 12.93
N ALA A 2 16.43 7.79 12.88
CA ALA A 2 15.37 6.83 12.56
C ALA A 2 14.99 6.87 11.07
N LYS A 3 14.67 5.70 10.50
CA LYS A 3 14.09 5.54 9.15
C LYS A 3 12.89 4.63 9.18
N ALA A 4 12.05 4.78 8.17
CA ALA A 4 10.90 3.93 7.97
C ALA A 4 10.77 3.46 6.54
N LEU A 5 10.16 2.29 6.34
CA LEU A 5 9.86 1.73 5.03
C LEU A 5 8.45 1.15 5.01
N ASP A 6 7.58 1.78 4.24
CA ASP A 6 6.31 1.17 3.81
C ASP A 6 6.57 0.29 2.59
N ALA A 7 6.39 -1.02 2.77
CA ALA A 7 6.72 -2.04 1.77
C ALA A 7 5.47 -2.46 0.97
N GLY A 8 4.88 -1.53 0.25
CA GLY A 8 3.61 -1.75 -0.45
C GLY A 8 3.70 -2.49 -1.78
N THR A 9 2.60 -3.10 -2.20
CA THR A 9 2.51 -3.85 -3.47
C THR A 9 2.78 -2.97 -4.69
N SER A 10 2.32 -1.72 -4.69
CA SER A 10 2.46 -0.79 -5.83
C SER A 10 3.62 0.18 -5.67
N TYR A 11 3.89 0.60 -4.46
CA TYR A 11 4.97 1.53 -4.11
C TYR A 11 5.69 1.08 -2.86
N TYR A 12 7.00 1.31 -2.83
CA TYR A 12 7.80 1.39 -1.62
C TYR A 12 7.99 2.84 -1.25
N ILE A 13 7.77 3.19 0.02
CA ILE A 13 7.88 4.56 0.51
C ILE A 13 8.81 4.56 1.72
N ALA A 14 9.92 5.27 1.63
CA ALA A 14 10.83 5.47 2.74
C ALA A 14 10.64 6.86 3.34
N ALA A 15 10.52 6.93 4.66
CA ALA A 15 10.40 8.17 5.40
C ALA A 15 11.58 8.37 6.36
N THR A 16 12.00 9.63 6.48
CA THR A 16 12.95 10.14 7.47
C THR A 16 12.38 11.42 8.05
N LYS A 17 12.91 11.93 9.15
CA LYS A 17 12.48 13.20 9.74
C LYS A 17 12.38 14.36 8.72
N ASN A 18 13.21 14.36 7.68
CA ASN A 18 13.34 15.49 6.76
C ASN A 18 12.90 15.20 5.32
N SER A 19 12.56 13.96 4.98
CA SER A 19 12.24 13.60 3.59
C SER A 19 11.42 12.34 3.48
N ILE A 20 10.56 12.31 2.47
CA ILE A 20 9.85 11.10 2.03
C ILE A 20 10.28 10.82 0.59
N LYS A 21 10.67 9.57 0.33
CA LYS A 21 11.02 9.08 -1.00
C LYS A 21 10.09 7.93 -1.35
N LYS A 22 9.68 7.85 -2.61
CA LYS A 22 8.86 6.75 -3.10
C LYS A 22 9.39 6.19 -4.41
N GLN A 23 9.24 4.88 -4.58
CA GLN A 23 9.59 4.17 -5.81
C GLN A 23 8.50 3.16 -6.14
N ARG A 24 8.13 3.05 -7.43
CA ARG A 24 7.19 2.00 -7.86
C ARG A 24 7.80 0.61 -7.69
N ASN A 25 6.99 -0.31 -7.21
CA ASN A 25 7.38 -1.71 -7.02
C ASN A 25 7.08 -2.52 -8.29
N VAL A 26 7.76 -2.17 -9.36
CA VAL A 26 7.61 -2.80 -10.69
C VAL A 26 8.95 -2.93 -11.37
N PHE A 27 9.05 -3.87 -12.31
CA PHE A 27 10.18 -3.98 -13.20
C PHE A 27 9.78 -4.52 -14.58
N LEU A 28 10.68 -4.32 -15.52
CA LEU A 28 10.51 -4.70 -16.91
C LEU A 28 11.80 -5.36 -17.40
N THR A 29 11.71 -6.56 -17.97
CA THR A 29 12.85 -7.22 -18.59
C THR A 29 13.06 -6.69 -20.00
N VAL A 30 14.27 -6.25 -20.30
CA VAL A 30 14.62 -5.75 -21.64
C VAL A 30 15.26 -6.88 -22.43
N ASP A 31 14.71 -7.17 -23.61
CA ASP A 31 15.30 -8.09 -24.58
C ASP A 31 16.40 -7.39 -25.40
N GLY A 32 17.47 -8.11 -25.74
CA GLY A 32 18.57 -7.60 -26.56
C GLY A 32 19.95 -7.89 -25.97
N ASP A 33 20.99 -7.34 -26.60
CA ASP A 33 22.36 -7.42 -26.10
C ASP A 33 22.47 -6.70 -24.74
N ALA A 34 22.66 -7.46 -23.69
CA ALA A 34 22.75 -6.95 -22.33
C ALA A 34 23.84 -5.87 -22.17
N ALA A 35 24.96 -5.96 -22.88
CA ALA A 35 26.04 -4.99 -22.80
C ALA A 35 25.65 -3.65 -23.44
N GLN A 36 24.93 -3.71 -24.55
CA GLN A 36 24.43 -2.51 -25.24
C GLN A 36 23.34 -1.84 -24.43
N VAL A 37 22.36 -2.62 -23.93
CA VAL A 37 21.26 -2.14 -23.08
C VAL A 37 21.82 -1.46 -21.82
N LYS A 38 22.77 -2.09 -21.11
CA LYS A 38 23.39 -1.50 -19.91
C LYS A 38 24.10 -0.17 -20.20
N ARG A 39 24.83 -0.06 -21.34
CA ARG A 39 25.45 1.20 -21.71
C ARG A 39 24.47 2.32 -21.95
N MET A 40 23.34 2.01 -22.60
CA MET A 40 22.26 2.94 -22.84
C MET A 40 21.63 3.41 -21.52
N LEU A 41 21.25 2.48 -20.63
CA LEU A 41 20.63 2.78 -19.34
C LEU A 41 21.54 3.61 -18.43
N LYS A 42 22.84 3.26 -18.36
CA LYS A 42 23.84 4.04 -17.61
C LYS A 42 23.98 5.46 -18.14
N ARG A 43 24.00 5.65 -19.47
CA ARG A 43 24.09 6.98 -20.09
C ARG A 43 22.86 7.85 -19.77
N GLN A 44 21.70 7.23 -19.63
CA GLN A 44 20.44 7.90 -19.31
C GLN A 44 20.16 7.96 -17.80
N GLN A 45 21.05 7.44 -16.96
CA GLN A 45 20.90 7.35 -15.50
C GLN A 45 19.64 6.60 -15.07
N ILE A 46 19.23 5.60 -15.86
CA ILE A 46 18.06 4.77 -15.57
C ILE A 46 18.51 3.61 -14.67
N PRO A 47 17.88 3.43 -13.49
CA PRO A 47 18.19 2.32 -12.59
C PRO A 47 17.81 0.98 -13.22
N PHE A 48 18.69 -0.01 -13.08
CA PHE A 48 18.47 -1.36 -13.57
C PHE A 48 19.18 -2.40 -12.70
N VAL A 49 18.68 -3.62 -12.78
CA VAL A 49 19.27 -4.81 -12.16
C VAL A 49 19.69 -5.78 -13.25
N GLU A 50 20.85 -6.43 -13.09
CA GLU A 50 21.28 -7.53 -13.95
C GLU A 50 21.20 -8.85 -13.18
N LYS A 51 20.52 -9.84 -13.76
CA LYS A 51 20.43 -11.21 -13.22
C LYS A 51 20.44 -12.23 -14.35
N ALA A 52 21.32 -13.22 -14.26
CA ALA A 52 21.41 -14.33 -15.24
C ALA A 52 21.50 -13.86 -16.71
N GLY A 53 22.24 -12.78 -16.98
CA GLY A 53 22.42 -12.21 -18.31
C GLY A 53 21.23 -11.38 -18.83
N LYS A 54 20.18 -11.22 -18.04
CA LYS A 54 19.03 -10.36 -18.34
C LYS A 54 19.15 -9.02 -17.62
N VAL A 55 18.68 -7.96 -18.26
CA VAL A 55 18.65 -6.61 -17.71
C VAL A 55 17.20 -6.25 -17.38
N HIS A 56 16.97 -5.85 -16.14
CA HIS A 56 15.66 -5.43 -15.65
C HIS A 56 15.68 -3.94 -15.32
N ILE A 57 14.90 -3.13 -16.01
CA ILE A 57 14.63 -1.75 -15.62
C ILE A 57 13.69 -1.80 -14.42
N VAL A 58 13.89 -0.94 -13.41
CA VAL A 58 13.12 -0.94 -12.18
C VAL A 58 12.37 0.38 -11.95
N GLY A 59 11.30 0.30 -11.17
CA GLY A 59 10.57 1.46 -10.66
C GLY A 59 9.80 2.26 -11.72
N GLN A 60 9.73 3.58 -11.53
CA GLN A 60 8.97 4.47 -12.39
C GLN A 60 9.42 4.42 -13.86
N HIS A 61 10.71 4.22 -14.13
CA HIS A 61 11.22 4.08 -15.49
C HIS A 61 10.66 2.82 -16.19
N ALA A 62 10.58 1.68 -15.47
CA ALA A 62 9.95 0.48 -16.00
C ALA A 62 8.48 0.72 -16.39
N PHE A 63 7.74 1.41 -15.53
CA PHE A 63 6.34 1.76 -15.78
C PHE A 63 6.19 2.65 -17.02
N ASN A 64 7.01 3.68 -17.16
CA ASN A 64 6.99 4.59 -18.31
C ASN A 64 7.34 3.85 -19.62
N TYR A 65 8.32 2.96 -19.59
CA TYR A 65 8.67 2.14 -20.75
C TYR A 65 7.55 1.20 -21.17
N ALA A 66 6.89 0.55 -20.21
CA ALA A 66 5.75 -0.34 -20.50
C ALA A 66 4.55 0.38 -21.12
N GLN A 67 4.35 1.67 -20.81
CA GLN A 67 3.30 2.48 -21.44
C GLN A 67 3.60 2.80 -22.90
N ILE A 68 4.88 2.95 -23.26
CA ILE A 68 5.33 3.26 -24.64
C ILE A 68 5.34 1.99 -25.49
N PHE A 69 5.81 0.88 -24.93
CA PHE A 69 5.96 -0.39 -25.62
C PHE A 69 4.87 -1.36 -25.17
N SER A 70 3.72 -1.32 -25.81
CA SER A 70 2.50 -2.09 -25.45
C SER A 70 2.67 -3.63 -25.46
N THR A 71 3.77 -4.13 -26.02
CA THR A 71 4.08 -5.58 -26.08
C THR A 71 4.92 -6.09 -24.92
N THR A 72 5.38 -5.21 -24.02
CA THR A 72 6.30 -5.59 -22.95
C THR A 72 5.54 -5.75 -21.63
N GLU A 73 5.65 -6.93 -21.03
CA GLU A 73 4.97 -7.25 -19.78
C GLU A 73 5.65 -6.57 -18.59
N LEU A 74 4.90 -5.69 -17.92
CA LEU A 74 5.29 -5.09 -16.65
C LEU A 74 5.08 -6.11 -15.52
N LYS A 75 6.16 -6.40 -14.79
CA LYS A 75 6.15 -7.37 -13.70
C LYS A 75 6.18 -6.70 -12.34
N ARG A 76 5.62 -7.35 -11.35
CA ARG A 76 5.63 -6.89 -9.94
C ARG A 76 6.29 -7.92 -9.04
N PRO A 77 7.25 -7.52 -8.19
CA PRO A 77 7.81 -8.37 -7.15
C PRO A 77 6.78 -8.87 -6.13
N MET A 78 5.70 -8.11 -5.94
CA MET A 78 4.62 -8.43 -5.01
C MET A 78 3.28 -8.58 -5.71
N SER A 79 2.42 -9.40 -5.10
CA SER A 79 1.05 -9.64 -5.57
C SER A 79 0.15 -9.91 -4.36
N SER A 80 -1.04 -9.30 -4.32
CA SER A 80 -1.95 -9.40 -3.17
C SER A 80 -1.23 -9.19 -1.84
N GLY A 81 -0.55 -8.06 -1.70
CA GLY A 81 0.13 -7.62 -0.47
C GLY A 81 1.42 -8.35 -0.10
N LEU A 82 1.76 -9.46 -0.74
CA LEU A 82 2.89 -10.32 -0.37
C LEU A 82 3.84 -10.56 -1.53
N LEU A 83 5.05 -11.03 -1.24
CA LEU A 83 6.01 -11.44 -2.26
C LEU A 83 5.38 -12.42 -3.25
N ASN A 84 5.59 -12.16 -4.53
CA ASN A 84 5.03 -12.99 -5.60
C ASN A 84 5.89 -14.26 -5.81
N PRO A 85 5.43 -15.46 -5.42
CA PRO A 85 6.22 -16.67 -5.53
C PRO A 85 6.46 -17.12 -6.98
N LYS A 86 5.68 -16.58 -7.92
CA LYS A 86 5.81 -16.87 -9.36
C LYS A 86 6.87 -16.00 -10.02
N GLU A 87 7.29 -14.91 -9.38
CA GLU A 87 8.25 -13.97 -9.95
C GLU A 87 9.67 -14.26 -9.44
N ARG A 88 10.43 -14.99 -10.25
CA ARG A 88 11.79 -15.45 -9.90
C ARG A 88 12.82 -14.34 -9.79
N ASP A 89 12.56 -13.19 -10.42
CA ASP A 89 13.47 -12.04 -10.44
C ASP A 89 13.11 -10.99 -9.38
N ALA A 90 12.12 -11.29 -8.51
CA ALA A 90 11.63 -10.38 -7.49
C ALA A 90 12.72 -9.91 -6.51
N LEU A 91 13.50 -10.83 -5.93
CA LEU A 91 14.42 -10.51 -4.85
C LEU A 91 15.52 -9.50 -5.23
N PRO A 92 16.23 -9.63 -6.37
CA PRO A 92 17.19 -8.63 -6.80
C PRO A 92 16.58 -7.26 -7.07
N VAL A 93 15.35 -7.23 -7.60
CA VAL A 93 14.62 -5.98 -7.83
C VAL A 93 14.26 -5.31 -6.52
N LEU A 94 13.73 -6.06 -5.55
CA LEU A 94 13.41 -5.55 -4.20
C LEU A 94 14.66 -4.99 -3.52
N ASN A 95 15.76 -5.74 -3.54
CA ASN A 95 17.01 -5.28 -2.97
C ASN A 95 17.49 -3.96 -3.60
N ALA A 96 17.34 -3.81 -4.91
CA ALA A 96 17.72 -2.57 -5.59
C ALA A 96 16.81 -1.39 -5.20
N ILE A 97 15.48 -1.60 -5.14
CA ILE A 97 14.50 -0.57 -4.74
C ILE A 97 14.73 -0.15 -3.29
N ILE A 98 14.86 -1.10 -2.37
CA ILE A 98 15.10 -0.83 -0.94
C ILE A 98 16.43 -0.10 -0.75
N GLY A 99 17.48 -0.55 -1.44
CA GLY A 99 18.79 0.08 -1.37
C GLY A 99 18.81 1.52 -1.90
N GLU A 100 18.06 1.80 -2.97
CA GLU A 100 17.90 3.17 -3.51
C GLU A 100 17.17 4.08 -2.51
N LEU A 101 16.13 3.57 -1.86
CA LEU A 101 15.31 4.33 -0.93
C LEU A 101 16.01 4.58 0.41
N LEU A 102 16.55 3.54 1.03
CA LEU A 102 17.14 3.60 2.37
C LEU A 102 18.61 4.02 2.35
N GLY A 103 19.39 3.57 1.34
CA GLY A 103 20.84 3.66 1.38
C GLY A 103 21.44 2.81 2.50
N LYS A 104 22.75 2.98 2.76
CA LYS A 104 23.42 2.32 3.90
C LYS A 104 23.16 3.06 5.19
N ALA A 105 22.93 2.31 6.26
CA ALA A 105 22.83 2.85 7.61
C ALA A 105 24.16 3.47 8.06
N LYS A 106 24.05 4.49 8.90
CA LYS A 106 25.15 5.04 9.67
C LYS A 106 24.94 4.59 11.13
N ASP A 107 25.96 4.00 11.72
CA ASP A 107 25.98 3.67 13.17
C ASP A 107 24.74 2.90 13.69
N LYS A 108 24.34 1.83 13.00
CA LYS A 108 23.18 0.98 13.37
C LYS A 108 21.87 1.77 13.56
N GLU A 109 21.56 2.66 12.64
CA GLU A 109 20.28 3.36 12.64
C GLU A 109 19.09 2.39 12.72
N THR A 110 18.05 2.74 13.47
CA THR A 110 16.81 1.97 13.52
C THR A 110 16.01 2.18 12.25
N CYS A 111 15.54 1.09 11.66
CA CYS A 111 14.58 1.10 10.55
C CYS A 111 13.33 0.31 10.94
N VAL A 112 12.18 0.98 10.99
CA VAL A 112 10.88 0.30 11.11
C VAL A 112 10.31 0.09 9.73
N TYR A 113 9.91 -1.14 9.42
CA TYR A 113 9.20 -1.46 8.18
C TYR A 113 7.85 -2.09 8.48
N CYS A 114 6.90 -1.95 7.56
CA CYS A 114 5.59 -2.54 7.75
C CYS A 114 5.38 -3.81 6.91
N ILE A 115 4.49 -4.65 7.42
CA ILE A 115 3.94 -5.84 6.76
C ILE A 115 2.42 -5.81 6.86
N PRO A 116 1.70 -6.54 6.00
CA PRO A 116 0.26 -6.69 6.17
C PRO A 116 -0.06 -7.51 7.42
N ALA A 117 -1.20 -7.25 8.04
CA ALA A 117 -1.80 -8.14 9.02
C ALA A 117 -2.16 -9.49 8.37
N LYS A 118 -2.45 -10.50 9.18
CA LYS A 118 -2.82 -11.83 8.68
C LYS A 118 -4.08 -11.75 7.80
N PRO A 119 -4.03 -12.24 6.56
CA PRO A 119 -5.20 -12.24 5.68
C PRO A 119 -6.23 -13.28 6.10
N ILE A 120 -7.52 -12.89 6.05
CA ILE A 120 -8.63 -13.76 6.43
C ILE A 120 -9.23 -14.54 5.23
N ASP A 121 -8.92 -14.10 4.02
CA ASP A 121 -9.51 -14.60 2.77
C ASP A 121 -8.51 -15.27 1.83
N GLN A 122 -7.28 -15.49 2.28
CA GLN A 122 -6.26 -16.27 1.56
C GLN A 122 -5.37 -17.08 2.51
N LYS A 123 -4.77 -18.16 1.99
CA LYS A 123 -3.92 -19.10 2.76
C LYS A 123 -2.41 -18.75 2.70
N ARG A 124 -2.04 -17.57 2.23
CA ARG A 124 -0.62 -17.21 2.11
C ARG A 124 -0.09 -16.75 3.47
N GLU A 125 1.09 -17.24 3.82
CA GLU A 125 1.77 -16.87 5.07
C GLU A 125 2.52 -15.54 4.92
N VAL A 126 2.41 -14.69 5.92
CA VAL A 126 3.08 -13.38 5.97
C VAL A 126 4.54 -13.52 6.39
N SER A 127 4.89 -14.55 7.18
CA SER A 127 6.21 -14.77 7.76
C SER A 127 7.35 -14.80 6.73
N TYR A 128 7.16 -15.48 5.60
CA TYR A 128 8.17 -15.48 4.54
C TYR A 128 8.42 -14.07 3.96
N HIS A 129 7.36 -13.30 3.80
CA HIS A 129 7.46 -11.91 3.32
C HIS A 129 8.21 -11.03 4.33
N GLU A 130 7.88 -11.16 5.60
CA GLU A 130 8.55 -10.47 6.73
C GLU A 130 10.04 -10.79 6.76
N ASP A 131 10.41 -12.08 6.78
CA ASP A 131 11.79 -12.55 6.85
C ASP A 131 12.65 -12.02 5.69
N VAL A 132 12.11 -12.05 4.47
CA VAL A 132 12.83 -11.58 3.28
C VAL A 132 13.07 -10.07 3.36
N LEU A 133 12.07 -9.27 3.73
CA LEU A 133 12.23 -7.82 3.87
C LEU A 133 13.23 -7.48 4.97
N LYS A 134 13.10 -8.14 6.13
CA LYS A 134 14.04 -8.00 7.24
C LYS A 134 15.48 -8.24 6.78
N GLN A 135 15.75 -9.40 6.18
CA GLN A 135 17.08 -9.75 5.69
C GLN A 135 17.62 -8.71 4.70
N ILE A 136 16.81 -8.25 3.75
CA ILE A 136 17.25 -7.23 2.80
C ILE A 136 17.65 -5.95 3.54
N ILE A 137 16.82 -5.45 4.46
CA ILE A 137 17.07 -4.19 5.18
C ILE A 137 18.31 -4.32 6.08
N GLU A 138 18.50 -5.47 6.75
CA GLU A 138 19.67 -5.77 7.56
C GLU A 138 20.98 -5.76 6.75
N THR A 139 20.97 -6.15 5.45
CA THR A 139 22.16 -6.07 4.57
C THR A 139 22.65 -4.64 4.37
N TYR A 140 21.80 -3.65 4.57
CA TYR A 140 22.16 -2.23 4.54
C TYR A 140 22.65 -1.67 5.89
N GLY A 141 22.72 -2.52 6.94
CA GLY A 141 23.31 -2.20 8.24
C GLY A 141 22.33 -1.61 9.26
N TYR A 142 21.02 -1.66 9.00
CA TYR A 142 20.00 -1.18 9.93
C TYR A 142 19.73 -2.17 11.06
N ASP A 143 19.39 -1.64 12.24
CA ASP A 143 18.67 -2.38 13.27
C ASP A 143 17.18 -2.33 12.93
N VAL A 144 16.56 -3.50 12.70
CA VAL A 144 15.27 -3.61 12.03
C VAL A 144 14.17 -3.99 13.00
N LYS A 145 13.06 -3.27 12.92
CA LYS A 145 11.81 -3.60 13.63
C LYS A 145 10.66 -3.66 12.64
N VAL A 146 9.67 -4.50 12.92
CA VAL A 146 8.48 -4.71 12.09
C VAL A 146 7.23 -4.22 12.81
N ILE A 147 6.28 -3.67 12.03
CA ILE A 147 4.95 -3.26 12.49
C ILE A 147 3.91 -3.63 11.41
N GLU A 148 2.67 -3.84 11.78
CA GLU A 148 1.59 -4.02 10.80
C GLU A 148 1.20 -2.69 10.15
N GLU A 149 0.89 -2.68 8.83
CA GLU A 149 0.50 -1.49 8.07
C GLU A 149 -0.63 -0.69 8.71
N SER A 150 -1.66 -1.38 9.21
CA SER A 150 -2.82 -0.74 9.83
C SER A 150 -2.51 -0.13 11.19
N ILE A 151 -1.58 -0.73 11.96
CA ILE A 151 -1.10 -0.18 13.23
C ILE A 151 -0.27 1.09 12.97
N ALA A 152 0.62 1.04 11.97
CA ALA A 152 1.35 2.23 11.56
C ALA A 152 0.41 3.37 11.13
N LEU A 153 -0.65 3.05 10.36
CA LEU A 153 -1.66 4.02 10.00
C LEU A 153 -2.40 4.58 11.22
N ALA A 154 -2.70 3.75 12.22
CA ALA A 154 -3.34 4.18 13.46
C ALA A 154 -2.48 5.19 14.23
N TYR A 155 -1.17 4.97 14.29
CA TYR A 155 -0.23 5.91 14.91
C TYR A 155 -0.17 7.29 14.22
N GLU A 156 -0.57 7.37 12.97
CA GLU A 156 -0.66 8.62 12.22
C GLU A 156 -2.06 9.25 12.29
N GLY A 157 -3.10 8.42 12.18
CA GLY A 157 -4.46 8.92 11.98
C GLY A 157 -5.31 9.04 13.23
N LEU A 158 -4.93 8.41 14.35
CA LEU A 158 -5.70 8.35 15.59
C LEU A 158 -5.06 9.09 16.78
N VAL A 159 -4.00 9.87 16.54
CA VAL A 159 -3.31 10.62 17.61
C VAL A 159 -4.28 11.52 18.38
N ASP A 160 -5.11 12.29 17.68
CA ASP A 160 -6.09 13.21 18.28
C ASP A 160 -7.23 12.47 19.04
N ASN A 161 -7.32 11.16 18.89
CA ASN A 161 -8.31 10.30 19.54
C ASN A 161 -7.67 9.37 20.58
N GLU A 162 -6.54 9.77 21.17
CA GLU A 162 -5.79 8.98 22.16
C GLU A 162 -5.49 7.55 21.65
N LEU A 163 -5.14 7.43 20.37
CA LEU A 163 -4.93 6.17 19.67
C LEU A 163 -6.10 5.17 19.86
N THR A 164 -7.34 5.67 19.85
CA THR A 164 -8.56 4.87 19.95
C THR A 164 -9.40 5.05 18.69
N GLY A 165 -9.73 3.94 18.01
CA GLY A 165 -10.47 3.96 16.76
C GLY A 165 -10.17 2.80 15.84
N ILE A 166 -10.62 2.89 14.61
CA ILE A 166 -10.39 1.90 13.56
C ILE A 166 -9.52 2.53 12.48
N ALA A 167 -8.38 1.93 12.16
CA ALA A 167 -7.51 2.34 11.07
C ALA A 167 -7.57 1.34 9.91
N ILE A 168 -7.79 1.83 8.70
CA ILE A 168 -7.95 1.02 7.50
C ILE A 168 -6.98 1.51 6.41
N SER A 169 -5.92 0.74 6.14
CA SER A 169 -5.00 0.99 5.03
C SER A 169 -5.54 0.35 3.75
N MET A 170 -5.89 1.20 2.77
CA MET A 170 -6.38 0.81 1.45
C MET A 170 -5.21 0.72 0.46
N GLY A 171 -4.51 -0.41 0.46
CA GLY A 171 -3.38 -0.67 -0.42
C GLY A 171 -3.78 -1.10 -1.84
N ALA A 172 -2.79 -1.27 -2.72
CA ALA A 172 -3.01 -1.85 -4.04
C ALA A 172 -3.31 -3.35 -3.96
N GLY A 173 -2.53 -4.11 -3.21
CA GLY A 173 -2.67 -5.56 -3.10
C GLY A 173 -3.61 -6.05 -2.02
N MET A 174 -3.76 -5.30 -0.94
CA MET A 174 -4.53 -5.66 0.25
C MET A 174 -5.17 -4.43 0.88
N CYS A 175 -6.23 -4.65 1.66
CA CYS A 175 -6.70 -3.72 2.67
C CYS A 175 -6.38 -4.30 4.05
N ASN A 176 -5.76 -3.48 4.90
CA ASN A 176 -5.36 -3.85 6.26
C ASN A 176 -6.20 -3.07 7.27
N VAL A 177 -6.68 -3.74 8.29
CA VAL A 177 -7.55 -3.18 9.32
C VAL A 177 -6.94 -3.40 10.70
N CYS A 178 -6.99 -2.37 11.54
CA CYS A 178 -6.66 -2.44 12.94
C CYS A 178 -7.73 -1.73 13.76
N VAL A 179 -8.16 -2.36 14.84
CA VAL A 179 -8.98 -1.75 15.88
C VAL A 179 -8.08 -1.49 17.08
N MET A 180 -7.98 -0.23 17.46
CA MET A 180 -7.07 0.22 18.50
C MET A 180 -7.84 0.84 19.66
N TYR A 181 -7.41 0.57 20.87
CA TYR A 181 -7.91 1.16 22.10
C TYR A 181 -6.74 1.63 22.97
N GLN A 182 -6.63 2.93 23.18
CA GLN A 182 -5.55 3.55 23.98
C GLN A 182 -4.14 3.04 23.60
N GLY A 183 -3.86 3.01 22.30
CA GLY A 183 -2.57 2.57 21.78
C GLY A 183 -2.36 1.05 21.68
N MET A 184 -3.30 0.24 22.18
CA MET A 184 -3.22 -1.23 22.09
C MET A 184 -4.09 -1.74 20.94
N SER A 185 -3.50 -2.54 20.04
CA SER A 185 -4.26 -3.25 19.00
C SER A 185 -5.05 -4.39 19.63
N SER A 186 -6.38 -4.34 19.51
CA SER A 186 -7.29 -5.38 20.01
C SER A 186 -7.74 -6.35 18.91
N LEU A 187 -7.74 -5.91 17.65
CA LEU A 187 -8.08 -6.71 16.51
C LEU A 187 -7.28 -6.21 15.31
N SER A 188 -6.61 -7.11 14.59
CA SER A 188 -6.01 -6.80 13.31
C SER A 188 -6.23 -7.91 12.30
N PHE A 189 -6.46 -7.56 11.05
CA PHE A 189 -6.59 -8.51 9.93
C PHE A 189 -6.38 -7.79 8.61
N SER A 190 -6.21 -8.55 7.54
CA SER A 190 -6.24 -8.02 6.18
C SER A 190 -7.17 -8.82 5.28
N VAL A 191 -7.56 -8.20 4.16
CA VAL A 191 -8.24 -8.87 3.05
C VAL A 191 -7.38 -8.74 1.79
N ALA A 192 -7.25 -9.83 1.03
CA ALA A 192 -6.44 -9.90 -0.18
C ALA A 192 -7.12 -9.24 -1.39
N ARG A 193 -7.85 -8.17 -1.14
CA ARG A 193 -8.47 -7.29 -2.14
C ARG A 193 -8.03 -5.87 -1.87
N GLY A 194 -7.64 -5.18 -2.93
CA GLY A 194 -7.23 -3.77 -2.89
C GLY A 194 -7.42 -3.14 -4.26
N GLY A 195 -6.65 -2.10 -4.57
CA GLY A 195 -6.74 -1.39 -5.84
C GLY A 195 -6.49 -2.26 -7.06
N ASP A 196 -5.60 -3.26 -6.96
CA ASP A 196 -5.31 -4.21 -8.04
C ASP A 196 -6.50 -5.13 -8.35
N TRP A 197 -7.28 -5.50 -7.33
CA TRP A 197 -8.51 -6.27 -7.53
C TRP A 197 -9.54 -5.45 -8.32
N VAL A 198 -9.68 -4.17 -8.02
CA VAL A 198 -10.54 -3.26 -8.82
C VAL A 198 -10.04 -3.20 -10.26
N ASP A 199 -8.73 -2.95 -10.46
CA ASP A 199 -8.14 -2.78 -11.80
C ASP A 199 -8.31 -4.02 -12.67
N GLN A 200 -8.11 -5.22 -12.11
CA GLN A 200 -8.24 -6.49 -12.81
C GLN A 200 -9.68 -6.78 -13.24
N ASN A 201 -10.64 -6.56 -12.36
CA ASN A 201 -12.05 -6.81 -12.65
C ASN A 201 -12.58 -5.81 -13.69
N VAL A 202 -12.26 -4.52 -13.54
CA VAL A 202 -12.63 -3.49 -14.53
C VAL A 202 -12.02 -3.80 -15.90
N ALA A 203 -10.74 -4.18 -15.96
CA ALA A 203 -10.08 -4.53 -17.21
C ALA A 203 -10.74 -5.73 -17.89
N SER A 204 -11.11 -6.76 -17.11
CA SER A 204 -11.82 -7.95 -17.59
C SER A 204 -13.18 -7.61 -18.16
N ASP A 205 -13.99 -6.86 -17.42
CA ASP A 205 -15.37 -6.53 -17.81
C ASP A 205 -15.44 -5.57 -19.00
N CYS A 206 -14.50 -4.61 -19.06
CA CYS A 206 -14.45 -3.65 -20.17
C CYS A 206 -13.64 -4.15 -21.38
N GLY A 207 -13.04 -5.34 -21.33
CA GLY A 207 -12.21 -5.88 -22.41
C GLY A 207 -10.98 -5.01 -22.73
N CYS A 208 -10.40 -4.35 -21.73
CA CYS A 208 -9.25 -3.45 -21.89
C CYS A 208 -8.04 -3.91 -21.07
N SER A 209 -6.88 -3.26 -21.28
CA SER A 209 -5.69 -3.58 -20.50
C SER A 209 -5.77 -3.01 -19.06
N ILE A 210 -5.20 -3.73 -18.09
CA ILE A 210 -5.05 -3.26 -16.71
C ILE A 210 -4.30 -1.91 -16.68
N ALA A 211 -3.30 -1.73 -17.55
CA ALA A 211 -2.55 -0.48 -17.65
C ALA A 211 -3.44 0.72 -18.04
N LYS A 212 -4.45 0.52 -18.90
CA LYS A 212 -5.43 1.55 -19.25
C LYS A 212 -6.29 1.93 -18.05
N VAL A 213 -6.75 0.96 -17.27
CA VAL A 213 -7.52 1.21 -16.04
C VAL A 213 -6.70 1.97 -15.01
N ILE A 214 -5.45 1.53 -14.74
CA ILE A 214 -4.53 2.21 -13.83
C ILE A 214 -4.28 3.66 -14.28
N ALA A 215 -4.04 3.88 -15.58
CA ALA A 215 -3.80 5.20 -16.12
C ALA A 215 -5.01 6.14 -15.92
N ILE A 216 -6.23 5.65 -16.12
CA ILE A 216 -7.45 6.40 -15.84
C ILE A 216 -7.58 6.69 -14.35
N LYS A 217 -7.37 5.70 -13.50
CA LYS A 217 -7.50 5.82 -12.05
C LYS A 217 -6.49 6.80 -11.44
N GLU A 218 -5.24 6.79 -11.90
CA GLU A 218 -4.17 7.62 -11.33
C GLU A 218 -4.05 9.02 -11.98
N ASN A 219 -4.37 9.16 -13.26
CA ASN A 219 -4.09 10.38 -14.02
C ASN A 219 -5.32 11.18 -14.43
N SER A 220 -6.52 10.60 -14.34
CA SER A 220 -7.72 11.32 -14.73
C SER A 220 -8.11 12.34 -13.67
N LYS A 221 -7.92 13.62 -13.97
CA LYS A 221 -8.41 14.73 -13.13
C LYS A 221 -9.94 14.73 -13.00
N ASN A 222 -10.60 13.99 -13.85
CA ASN A 222 -12.06 13.94 -13.99
C ASN A 222 -12.65 12.68 -13.35
N LEU A 223 -11.83 11.74 -12.88
CA LEU A 223 -12.34 10.58 -12.18
C LEU A 223 -12.90 11.01 -10.81
N ASP A 224 -14.20 10.82 -10.67
CA ASP A 224 -14.94 11.04 -9.45
C ASP A 224 -15.90 9.86 -9.26
N LEU A 225 -15.90 9.26 -8.09
CA LEU A 225 -16.73 8.08 -7.79
C LEU A 225 -18.21 8.45 -7.57
N THR A 226 -18.55 9.72 -7.54
CA THR A 226 -19.94 10.19 -7.41
C THR A 226 -20.70 10.04 -8.72
N LYS A 227 -21.99 9.73 -8.65
CA LYS A 227 -22.84 9.50 -9.86
C LYS A 227 -22.94 10.71 -10.79
N SER A 228 -23.05 11.91 -10.22
CA SER A 228 -23.22 13.15 -10.97
C SER A 228 -22.03 13.49 -11.85
N ALA A 229 -20.82 13.33 -11.34
CA ALA A 229 -19.60 13.70 -12.04
C ALA A 229 -19.35 12.81 -13.28
N ILE A 230 -19.78 11.56 -13.28
CA ILE A 230 -19.58 10.64 -14.39
C ILE A 230 -20.43 11.03 -15.60
N ASN A 231 -21.70 11.35 -15.38
CA ASN A 231 -22.64 11.65 -16.45
C ASN A 231 -22.37 12.99 -17.16
N ASP A 232 -21.76 13.95 -16.44
CA ASP A 232 -21.52 15.30 -16.99
C ASP A 232 -20.25 15.41 -17.84
N ILE A 233 -19.29 14.45 -17.68
CA ILE A 233 -17.94 14.57 -18.25
C ILE A 233 -17.74 13.65 -19.45
N TYR A 234 -18.34 12.46 -19.45
CA TYR A 234 -18.11 11.44 -20.46
C TYR A 234 -19.37 11.15 -21.28
N GLN A 235 -19.19 10.98 -22.58
CA GLN A 235 -20.28 10.54 -23.46
C GLN A 235 -20.72 9.13 -23.05
N GLU A 236 -22.02 8.96 -22.79
CA GLU A 236 -22.61 7.66 -22.48
C GLU A 236 -22.29 6.64 -23.57
N GLY A 237 -21.83 5.44 -23.15
CA GLY A 237 -21.44 4.37 -24.04
C GLY A 237 -20.02 4.45 -24.61
N SER A 238 -19.25 5.52 -24.31
CA SER A 238 -17.82 5.56 -24.65
C SER A 238 -17.02 4.58 -23.79
N ASP A 239 -15.85 4.17 -24.27
CA ASP A 239 -14.95 3.27 -23.51
C ASP A 239 -14.60 3.86 -22.14
N GLU A 240 -14.27 5.14 -22.07
CA GLU A 240 -13.93 5.84 -20.83
C GLU A 240 -15.12 5.86 -19.87
N TYR A 241 -16.33 6.13 -20.35
CA TYR A 241 -17.56 6.08 -19.56
C TYR A 241 -17.79 4.70 -18.95
N ASN A 242 -17.63 3.63 -19.75
CA ASN A 242 -17.81 2.26 -19.29
C ASN A 242 -16.76 1.89 -18.23
N ILE A 243 -15.49 2.26 -18.45
CA ILE A 243 -14.39 2.00 -17.51
C ILE A 243 -14.64 2.73 -16.17
N ILE A 244 -15.04 4.00 -16.20
CA ILE A 244 -15.28 4.78 -14.99
C ILE A 244 -16.48 4.25 -14.21
N ASN A 245 -17.56 3.86 -14.87
CA ASN A 245 -18.70 3.22 -14.21
C ASN A 245 -18.32 1.88 -13.59
N ALA A 246 -17.49 1.08 -14.27
CA ALA A 246 -16.97 -0.16 -13.72
C ALA A 246 -16.05 0.09 -12.51
N ILE A 247 -15.13 1.07 -12.58
CA ILE A 247 -14.30 1.47 -11.42
C ILE A 247 -15.18 1.79 -10.22
N ARG A 248 -16.21 2.62 -10.40
CA ARG A 248 -17.12 2.99 -9.33
C ARG A 248 -17.82 1.78 -8.72
N SER A 249 -18.34 0.89 -9.55
CA SER A 249 -19.05 -0.32 -9.10
C SER A 249 -18.12 -1.23 -8.30
N TYR A 250 -16.88 -1.43 -8.77
CA TYR A 250 -15.89 -2.25 -8.06
C TYR A 250 -15.35 -1.59 -6.81
N TYR A 251 -15.27 -0.26 -6.72
CA TYR A 251 -14.99 0.43 -5.45
C TYR A 251 -16.09 0.19 -4.43
N GLY A 252 -17.37 0.32 -4.83
CA GLY A 252 -18.51 -0.01 -3.96
C GLY A 252 -18.44 -1.45 -3.46
N ALA A 253 -18.17 -2.41 -4.34
CA ALA A 253 -18.04 -3.82 -3.99
C ALA A 253 -16.83 -4.10 -3.06
N LEU A 254 -15.69 -3.43 -3.27
CA LEU A 254 -14.52 -3.54 -2.41
C LEU A 254 -14.80 -3.02 -1.00
N ILE A 255 -15.40 -1.83 -0.90
CA ILE A 255 -15.73 -1.19 0.37
C ILE A 255 -16.78 -2.01 1.13
N ASN A 256 -17.84 -2.44 0.46
CA ASN A 256 -18.86 -3.31 1.07
C ASN A 256 -18.24 -4.62 1.60
N TYR A 257 -17.40 -5.26 0.81
CA TYR A 257 -16.69 -6.47 1.24
C TYR A 257 -15.84 -6.23 2.49
N LEU A 258 -15.11 -5.12 2.53
CA LEU A 258 -14.25 -4.75 3.66
C LEU A 258 -15.07 -4.48 4.92
N LEU A 259 -16.13 -3.66 4.84
CA LEU A 259 -16.99 -3.31 5.98
C LEU A 259 -17.74 -4.53 6.51
N THR A 260 -18.23 -5.40 5.63
CA THR A 260 -18.86 -6.67 6.03
C THR A 260 -17.89 -7.57 6.78
N ASN A 261 -16.65 -7.70 6.29
CA ASN A 261 -15.64 -8.51 7.01
C ASN A 261 -15.25 -7.86 8.33
N LEU A 262 -15.14 -6.55 8.40
CA LEU A 262 -14.88 -5.84 9.66
C LEU A 262 -15.97 -6.11 10.69
N ALA A 263 -17.26 -5.96 10.34
CA ALA A 263 -18.38 -6.27 11.22
C ALA A 263 -18.37 -7.75 11.68
N ASN A 264 -18.07 -8.67 10.76
CA ASN A 264 -17.96 -10.10 11.07
C ASN A 264 -16.80 -10.41 12.03
N GLN A 265 -15.64 -9.78 11.85
CA GLN A 265 -14.49 -9.96 12.74
C GLN A 265 -14.81 -9.42 14.14
N PHE A 266 -15.47 -8.28 14.27
CA PHE A 266 -15.94 -7.79 15.55
C PHE A 266 -16.88 -8.76 16.25
N ASN A 267 -17.89 -9.28 15.54
CA ASN A 267 -18.87 -10.18 16.11
C ASN A 267 -18.29 -11.54 16.53
N ASN A 268 -17.16 -11.95 15.94
CA ASN A 268 -16.52 -13.24 16.22
C ASN A 268 -15.29 -13.12 17.15
N ALA A 269 -14.86 -11.91 17.49
CA ALA A 269 -13.68 -11.71 18.32
C ALA A 269 -14.02 -11.92 19.80
N GLU A 270 -13.22 -12.75 20.49
CA GLU A 270 -13.40 -13.06 21.91
C GLU A 270 -13.06 -11.89 22.85
N SER A 271 -12.33 -10.88 22.37
CA SER A 271 -11.74 -9.83 23.21
C SER A 271 -11.72 -8.43 22.59
N VAL A 272 -12.77 -8.04 21.87
CA VAL A 272 -12.89 -6.64 21.44
C VAL A 272 -13.26 -5.77 22.66
N PRO A 273 -12.58 -4.61 22.86
CA PRO A 273 -12.93 -3.69 23.93
C PRO A 273 -14.39 -3.25 23.86
N ASN A 274 -15.03 -3.14 25.01
CA ASN A 274 -16.29 -2.44 25.09
C ASN A 274 -15.97 -0.94 25.10
N PHE A 275 -16.09 -0.30 23.95
CA PHE A 275 -15.82 1.13 23.81
C PHE A 275 -16.89 1.91 24.58
N PRO A 276 -16.49 2.77 25.53
CA PRO A 276 -17.44 3.57 26.32
C PRO A 276 -18.13 4.64 25.47
N ASP A 277 -17.47 5.10 24.42
CA ASP A 277 -17.93 6.15 23.51
C ASP A 277 -17.86 5.70 22.05
N SER A 278 -18.44 6.49 21.15
CA SER A 278 -18.30 6.31 19.72
C SER A 278 -16.85 6.56 19.28
N ILE A 279 -16.35 5.78 18.32
CA ILE A 279 -14.96 5.84 17.85
C ILE A 279 -14.88 6.21 16.36
N PRO A 280 -13.79 6.86 15.89
CA PRO A 280 -13.63 7.18 14.48
C PRO A 280 -13.14 5.97 13.66
N ILE A 281 -13.44 6.03 12.34
CA ILE A 281 -12.78 5.22 11.32
C ILE A 281 -11.87 6.14 10.51
N VAL A 282 -10.57 5.81 10.43
CA VAL A 282 -9.61 6.53 9.59
C VAL A 282 -9.17 5.67 8.44
N PHE A 283 -9.17 6.24 7.23
CA PHE A 283 -8.67 5.59 6.02
C PHE A 283 -7.35 6.20 5.58
N GLY A 284 -6.44 5.35 5.08
CA GLY A 284 -5.19 5.74 4.42
C GLY A 284 -4.90 4.85 3.22
N GLY A 285 -3.75 5.06 2.59
CA GLY A 285 -3.30 4.29 1.44
C GLY A 285 -3.73 4.85 0.08
N GLY A 286 -3.00 4.45 -0.96
CA GLY A 286 -3.16 5.02 -2.30
C GLY A 286 -4.53 4.74 -2.96
N THR A 287 -5.18 3.63 -2.61
CA THR A 287 -6.50 3.26 -3.15
C THR A 287 -7.61 4.18 -2.62
N ALA A 288 -7.45 4.77 -1.44
CA ALA A 288 -8.42 5.70 -0.85
C ALA A 288 -8.34 7.13 -1.45
N LEU A 289 -7.36 7.43 -2.32
CA LEU A 289 -7.16 8.78 -2.87
C LEU A 289 -8.09 9.15 -4.02
N VAL A 290 -8.85 8.20 -4.55
CA VAL A 290 -9.78 8.50 -5.65
C VAL A 290 -10.86 9.44 -5.14
N LYS A 291 -11.09 10.52 -5.88
CA LYS A 291 -12.11 11.52 -5.53
C LYS A 291 -13.49 10.87 -5.38
N GLY A 292 -14.21 11.23 -4.33
CA GLY A 292 -15.49 10.64 -3.98
C GLY A 292 -15.40 9.35 -3.15
N PHE A 293 -14.19 8.91 -2.76
CA PHE A 293 -13.98 7.70 -1.98
C PHE A 293 -14.81 7.68 -0.69
N LEU A 294 -14.68 8.72 0.15
CA LEU A 294 -15.44 8.81 1.42
C LEU A 294 -16.96 8.84 1.20
N GLN A 295 -17.42 9.40 0.08
CA GLN A 295 -18.84 9.35 -0.24
C GLN A 295 -19.29 7.92 -0.52
N VAL A 296 -18.50 7.14 -1.28
CA VAL A 296 -18.81 5.72 -1.52
C VAL A 296 -18.73 4.91 -0.23
N VAL A 297 -17.79 5.22 0.68
CA VAL A 297 -17.77 4.61 2.02
C VAL A 297 -19.07 4.90 2.76
N GLY A 298 -19.54 6.16 2.79
CA GLY A 298 -20.80 6.54 3.43
C GLY A 298 -22.04 5.88 2.80
N GLU A 299 -22.02 5.64 1.48
CA GLU A 299 -23.11 4.93 0.77
C GLU A 299 -23.16 3.43 1.14
N GLN A 300 -22.03 2.83 1.53
CA GLN A 300 -21.91 1.40 1.89
C GLN A 300 -21.95 1.16 3.40
N PHE A 301 -21.71 2.20 4.20
CA PHE A 301 -21.70 2.08 5.66
C PHE A 301 -23.13 2.15 6.21
N ASN A 302 -23.50 1.16 7.02
CA ASN A 302 -24.77 1.16 7.73
C ASN A 302 -24.51 1.04 9.25
N GLN A 303 -24.76 2.13 9.98
CA GLN A 303 -24.53 2.17 11.43
C GLN A 303 -25.38 1.14 12.18
N ASP A 304 -26.60 0.86 11.74
CA ASP A 304 -27.51 -0.07 12.42
C ASP A 304 -27.03 -1.54 12.34
N GLU A 305 -26.22 -1.85 11.32
CA GLU A 305 -25.62 -3.18 11.13
C GLU A 305 -24.19 -3.27 11.70
N PHE A 306 -23.63 -2.14 12.19
CA PHE A 306 -22.27 -2.10 12.68
C PHE A 306 -22.23 -2.26 14.21
N PRO A 307 -21.38 -3.15 14.75
CA PRO A 307 -21.43 -3.53 16.17
C PRO A 307 -20.96 -2.45 17.15
N ILE A 308 -20.38 -1.35 16.64
CA ILE A 308 -19.85 -0.24 17.43
C ILE A 308 -20.37 1.08 16.87
N GLN A 309 -20.65 2.05 17.74
CA GLN A 309 -21.03 3.39 17.32
C GLN A 309 -19.82 4.12 16.71
N ILE A 310 -19.97 4.62 15.50
CA ILE A 310 -18.93 5.35 14.77
C ILE A 310 -19.21 6.85 14.87
N SER A 311 -18.21 7.60 15.34
CA SER A 311 -18.31 9.05 15.52
C SER A 311 -18.05 9.82 14.25
N ASP A 312 -17.07 9.35 13.43
CA ASP A 312 -16.63 10.02 12.21
C ASP A 312 -15.94 9.02 11.26
N ILE A 313 -16.00 9.30 9.96
CA ILE A 313 -15.29 8.54 8.93
C ILE A 313 -14.45 9.52 8.11
N LYS A 314 -13.13 9.42 8.21
CA LYS A 314 -12.22 10.40 7.60
C LYS A 314 -11.04 9.76 6.87
N LEU A 315 -10.46 10.51 5.95
CA LEU A 315 -9.19 10.20 5.31
C LEU A 315 -8.08 10.90 6.09
N VAL A 316 -7.00 10.19 6.39
CA VAL A 316 -5.81 10.81 7.02
C VAL A 316 -5.17 11.81 6.07
N GLU A 317 -4.52 12.83 6.60
CA GLU A 317 -3.75 13.77 5.80
C GLU A 317 -2.62 13.04 5.06
N ASP A 318 -2.36 13.43 3.80
CA ASP A 318 -1.39 12.75 2.94
C ASP A 318 -1.49 11.21 2.99
N ALA A 319 -2.70 10.69 2.84
CA ALA A 319 -3.05 9.27 2.98
C ALA A 319 -2.11 8.30 2.25
N HIS A 320 -1.47 8.73 1.15
CA HIS A 320 -0.52 7.90 0.41
C HIS A 320 0.78 7.59 1.17
N THR A 321 1.18 8.47 2.07
CA THR A 321 2.44 8.35 2.83
C THR A 321 2.22 8.10 4.32
N ALA A 322 0.96 8.03 4.75
CA ALA A 322 0.59 7.93 6.16
C ALA A 322 1.18 6.70 6.86
N VAL A 323 1.17 5.53 6.21
CA VAL A 323 1.77 4.30 6.75
C VAL A 323 3.28 4.49 6.99
N ALA A 324 4.00 5.07 6.02
CA ALA A 324 5.43 5.34 6.17
C ALA A 324 5.72 6.34 7.30
N ARG A 325 4.85 7.35 7.50
CA ARG A 325 4.98 8.30 8.62
C ARG A 325 4.71 7.62 9.97
N GLY A 326 3.69 6.78 10.06
CA GLY A 326 3.43 6.00 11.28
C GLY A 326 4.57 5.04 11.62
N CYS A 327 5.16 4.36 10.62
CA CYS A 327 6.39 3.59 10.82
C CYS A 327 7.56 4.47 11.30
N LEU A 328 7.66 5.72 10.82
CA LEU A 328 8.70 6.64 11.26
C LEU A 328 8.49 7.10 12.70
N SER A 329 7.26 7.36 13.11
CA SER A 329 6.92 7.70 14.49
C SER A 329 7.38 6.60 15.45
N GLU A 330 7.11 5.35 15.13
CA GLU A 330 7.59 4.19 15.89
C GLU A 330 9.12 4.09 15.89
N ALA A 331 9.77 4.30 14.73
CA ALA A 331 11.23 4.27 14.65
C ALA A 331 11.90 5.37 15.48
N MET A 332 11.27 6.52 15.63
CA MET A 332 11.76 7.62 16.46
C MET A 332 11.63 7.30 17.94
N LEU A 333 10.49 6.76 18.38
CA LEU A 333 10.29 6.31 19.77
C LEU A 333 11.35 5.28 20.20
N ILE A 334 11.55 4.23 19.39
CA ILE A 334 12.56 3.20 19.64
C ILE A 334 13.99 3.80 19.69
N SER A 335 14.26 4.83 18.85
CA SER A 335 15.58 5.46 18.86
C SER A 335 15.81 6.32 20.11
N GLU A 336 14.78 6.99 20.62
CA GLU A 336 14.81 7.78 21.85
C GLU A 336 15.03 6.87 23.08
N GLU A 337 14.27 5.76 23.18
CA GLU A 337 14.43 4.77 24.26
C GLU A 337 15.86 4.22 24.33
N LYS A 338 16.47 3.91 23.18
CA LYS A 338 17.87 3.43 23.12
C LYS A 338 18.90 4.50 23.53
N GLU A 339 18.64 5.75 23.23
CA GLU A 339 19.51 6.87 23.63
C GLU A 339 19.45 7.06 25.16
N GLU A 340 18.27 6.92 25.77
CA GLU A 340 18.08 6.95 27.22
C GLU A 340 18.79 5.78 27.92
N GLU A 341 18.63 4.53 27.42
CA GLU A 341 19.29 3.33 27.99
C GLU A 341 20.83 3.38 27.88
N ASN A 342 21.38 4.03 26.83
CA ASN A 342 22.83 4.15 26.66
C ASN A 342 23.46 5.39 27.34
N GLY A 343 22.62 6.31 27.82
CA GLY A 343 23.05 7.52 28.52
C GLY A 343 23.10 7.39 30.02
N GLU A 344 22.57 6.27 30.59
CA GLU A 344 22.78 5.83 31.97
C GLU A 344 24.06 4.94 32.08
#